data_2aa1a655f48f7830456e93edda86a7f7
#
_entry.id   2aa1a655f48f7830456e93edda86a7f7
#
_cell.length_a   1.000
_cell.length_b   1.000
_cell.length_c   1.000
_cell.angle_alpha   90.00
_cell.angle_beta   90.00
_cell.angle_gamma   90.00
#
_symmetry.space_group_name_H-M   'P 1'
#
loop_
_entity.id
_entity.type
_entity.pdbx_description
1 polymer ?
#
loop_
_entity_poly.entity_id
_entity_poly.type
_entity_poly.pdbx_seq_one_letter_code
_entity_poly.pdbx_strand_id
1 'polypeptide(L)'
;SRGRTNVRTLHAKAEDLPFPDASFDLVVCRLAAHHFDDMKGFAAEAYRVLMPGGMIGIVDTIAPDASIVPGRTPEDLRKLTADFEAFKKLSDPSHRRCLGLIEWEQVLAGAGFDIAHREHLDKEMEFGPWVERMRSNTHTTARLKEMLLTEPLRSFVASRDTGSGLAFTLKEGMVTGKKPR
;
A
#
# COMPACT_ATOMS: atom_id res chain seq x y z
N SER A 1 -22.98 9.33 3.64
CA SER A 1 -22.69 9.24 5.08
C SER A 1 -23.97 8.85 5.82
N ARG A 2 -24.04 7.64 6.38
CA ARG A 2 -25.22 7.14 7.11
C ARG A 2 -25.43 7.96 8.39
N GLY A 3 -26.04 9.18 8.29
CA GLY A 3 -26.49 9.97 9.43
C GLY A 3 -25.43 10.51 10.39
N ARG A 4 -24.13 10.47 10.04
CA ARG A 4 -23.06 11.07 10.85
C ARG A 4 -22.90 12.54 10.50
N THR A 5 -23.16 13.42 11.42
CA THR A 5 -23.10 14.89 11.24
C THR A 5 -21.69 15.47 11.37
N ASN A 6 -20.72 14.68 11.85
CA ASN A 6 -19.33 15.08 12.08
C ASN A 6 -18.34 14.64 10.97
N VAL A 7 -18.85 14.15 9.83
CA VAL A 7 -18.02 13.75 8.67
C VAL A 7 -18.26 14.73 7.52
N ARG A 8 -17.17 15.27 6.99
CA ARG A 8 -17.17 16.09 5.77
C ARG A 8 -16.33 15.38 4.72
N THR A 9 -16.78 15.45 3.45
CA THR A 9 -16.05 14.92 2.30
C THR A 9 -15.61 16.06 1.40
N LEU A 10 -14.37 16.00 0.92
CA LEU A 10 -13.80 16.96 -0.02
C LEU A 10 -13.14 16.19 -1.17
N HIS A 11 -13.23 16.75 -2.37
CA HIS A 11 -12.49 16.26 -3.53
C HIS A 11 -11.20 17.07 -3.64
N ALA A 12 -10.05 16.42 -3.42
CA ALA A 12 -8.73 17.02 -3.50
C ALA A 12 -7.70 15.96 -3.88
N LYS A 13 -6.52 16.39 -4.32
CA LYS A 13 -5.35 15.51 -4.42
C LYS A 13 -4.74 15.35 -3.03
N ALA A 14 -4.20 14.17 -2.74
CA ALA A 14 -3.53 13.90 -1.47
C ALA A 14 -2.24 14.73 -1.32
N GLU A 15 -1.66 15.12 -2.45
CA GLU A 15 -0.45 15.94 -2.56
C GLU A 15 -0.73 17.47 -2.53
N ASP A 16 -2.01 17.87 -2.46
CA ASP A 16 -2.43 19.29 -2.43
C ASP A 16 -3.80 19.39 -1.72
N LEU A 17 -3.76 19.45 -0.39
CA LEU A 17 -4.94 19.46 0.47
C LEU A 17 -5.43 20.89 0.72
N PRO A 18 -6.72 21.19 0.54
CA PRO A 18 -7.29 22.55 0.73
C PRO A 18 -7.51 22.87 2.22
N PHE A 19 -6.51 22.60 3.05
CA PHE A 19 -6.54 22.88 4.48
C PHE A 19 -5.36 23.77 4.90
N PRO A 20 -5.53 24.65 5.90
CA PRO A 20 -4.43 25.40 6.48
C PRO A 20 -3.38 24.47 7.12
N ASP A 21 -2.19 25.00 7.35
CA ASP A 21 -1.16 24.34 8.15
C ASP A 21 -1.68 24.03 9.56
N ALA A 22 -1.18 22.96 10.17
CA ALA A 22 -1.48 22.59 11.55
C ALA A 22 -2.98 22.53 11.88
N SER A 23 -3.79 21.92 10.99
CA SER A 23 -5.25 21.83 11.14
C SER A 23 -5.74 20.52 11.73
N PHE A 24 -4.90 19.48 11.80
CA PHE A 24 -5.30 18.14 12.21
C PHE A 24 -4.37 17.54 13.26
N ASP A 25 -4.94 16.74 14.15
CA ASP A 25 -4.19 15.93 15.12
C ASP A 25 -3.75 14.59 14.52
N LEU A 26 -4.51 14.09 13.51
CA LEU A 26 -4.28 12.78 12.90
C LEU A 26 -4.59 12.83 11.40
N VAL A 27 -3.67 12.30 10.61
CA VAL A 27 -3.86 11.99 9.19
C VAL A 27 -3.77 10.48 9.00
N VAL A 28 -4.73 9.87 8.31
CA VAL A 28 -4.74 8.44 8.03
C VAL A 28 -4.93 8.20 6.54
N CYS A 29 -4.08 7.34 5.97
CA CYS A 29 -4.24 6.83 4.61
C CYS A 29 -4.35 5.31 4.65
N ARG A 30 -5.45 4.75 4.12
CA ARG A 30 -5.65 3.31 4.12
C ARG A 30 -6.03 2.81 2.73
N LEU A 31 -5.21 1.91 2.18
CA LEU A 31 -5.40 1.24 0.88
C LEU A 31 -5.70 2.24 -0.26
N ALA A 32 -4.96 3.34 -0.29
CA ALA A 32 -5.14 4.42 -1.25
C ALA A 32 -3.81 4.99 -1.76
N ALA A 33 -2.75 4.95 -0.97
CA ALA A 33 -1.49 5.58 -1.34
C ALA A 33 -0.87 4.97 -2.62
N HIS A 34 -1.07 3.68 -2.88
CA HIS A 34 -0.59 3.04 -4.11
C HIS A 34 -1.22 3.59 -5.41
N HIS A 35 -2.16 4.53 -5.30
CA HIS A 35 -2.74 5.28 -6.43
C HIS A 35 -2.15 6.69 -6.58
N PHE A 36 -1.37 7.19 -5.62
CA PHE A 36 -0.83 8.55 -5.65
C PHE A 36 0.29 8.68 -6.68
N ASP A 37 0.38 9.84 -7.30
CA ASP A 37 1.42 10.14 -8.28
C ASP A 37 2.74 10.53 -7.60
N ASP A 38 2.68 11.19 -6.43
CA ASP A 38 3.85 11.64 -5.66
C ASP A 38 3.71 11.32 -4.16
N MET A 39 4.32 10.22 -3.74
CA MET A 39 4.35 9.80 -2.33
C MET A 39 5.07 10.77 -1.40
N LYS A 40 6.11 11.47 -1.92
CA LYS A 40 6.85 12.46 -1.13
C LYS A 40 6.02 13.73 -0.97
N GLY A 41 5.35 14.17 -2.03
CA GLY A 41 4.40 15.27 -1.97
C GLY A 41 3.26 15.00 -0.99
N PHE A 42 2.68 13.79 -1.02
CA PHE A 42 1.69 13.37 -0.02
C PHE A 42 2.21 13.42 1.42
N ALA A 43 3.42 12.90 1.67
CA ALA A 43 4.01 12.92 3.01
C ALA A 43 4.31 14.35 3.49
N ALA A 44 4.81 15.22 2.61
CA ALA A 44 5.05 16.64 2.92
C ALA A 44 3.74 17.37 3.21
N GLU A 45 2.69 17.10 2.45
CA GLU A 45 1.38 17.71 2.63
C GLU A 45 0.70 17.23 3.91
N ALA A 46 0.78 15.93 4.21
CA ALA A 46 0.33 15.38 5.50
C ALA A 46 1.08 16.02 6.68
N TYR A 47 2.40 16.22 6.53
CA TYR A 47 3.19 16.90 7.54
C TYR A 47 2.76 18.36 7.73
N ARG A 48 2.51 19.09 6.65
CA ARG A 48 2.06 20.49 6.67
C ARG A 48 0.76 20.65 7.45
N VAL A 49 -0.24 19.83 7.12
CA VAL A 49 -1.59 19.96 7.72
C VAL A 49 -1.68 19.42 9.15
N LEU A 50 -0.73 18.60 9.60
CA LEU A 50 -0.69 18.11 10.98
C LEU A 50 -0.18 19.18 11.96
N MET A 51 -0.80 19.27 13.11
CA MET A 51 -0.31 20.07 14.26
C MET A 51 1.04 19.52 14.76
N PRO A 52 1.89 20.36 15.39
CA PRO A 52 3.02 19.85 16.16
C PRO A 52 2.56 18.81 17.19
N GLY A 53 3.22 17.64 17.20
CA GLY A 53 2.80 16.50 18.03
C GLY A 53 1.72 15.61 17.41
N GLY A 54 1.14 15.98 16.27
CA GLY A 54 0.17 15.18 15.51
C GLY A 54 0.78 13.93 14.89
N MET A 55 -0.05 13.00 14.46
CA MET A 55 0.37 11.70 13.95
C MET A 55 -0.12 11.43 12.53
N ILE A 56 0.69 10.70 11.78
CA ILE A 56 0.29 10.07 10.52
C ILE A 56 0.22 8.55 10.70
N GLY A 57 -0.80 7.91 10.10
CA GLY A 57 -0.91 6.46 9.99
C GLY A 57 -1.15 6.04 8.54
N ILE A 58 -0.27 5.19 8.01
CA ILE A 58 -0.39 4.61 6.66
C ILE A 58 -0.66 3.12 6.81
N VAL A 59 -1.69 2.62 6.14
CA VAL A 59 -1.93 1.18 5.95
C VAL A 59 -2.12 0.93 4.46
N ASP A 60 -1.21 0.18 3.84
CA ASP A 60 -1.32 -0.12 2.41
C ASP A 60 -0.72 -1.50 2.07
N THR A 61 -1.05 -2.01 0.89
CA THR A 61 -0.34 -3.15 0.31
C THR A 61 1.12 -2.77 0.08
N ILE A 62 2.05 -3.58 0.56
CA ILE A 62 3.49 -3.30 0.48
C ILE A 62 4.18 -4.13 -0.59
N ALA A 63 5.13 -3.48 -1.27
CA ALA A 63 6.04 -4.14 -2.19
C ALA A 63 7.10 -4.97 -1.43
N PRO A 64 7.70 -6.00 -2.09
CA PRO A 64 8.81 -6.73 -1.50
C PRO A 64 10.00 -5.82 -1.19
N ASP A 65 10.54 -5.94 0.02
CA ASP A 65 11.79 -5.32 0.42
C ASP A 65 12.60 -6.26 1.34
N ALA A 66 13.81 -5.86 1.71
CA ALA A 66 14.70 -6.69 2.50
C ALA A 66 14.18 -6.97 3.93
N SER A 67 13.26 -6.17 4.45
CA SER A 67 12.68 -6.37 5.79
C SER A 67 11.63 -7.48 5.83
N ILE A 68 10.97 -7.76 4.70
CA ILE A 68 9.92 -8.78 4.60
C ILE A 68 10.33 -10.01 3.78
N VAL A 69 11.43 -9.92 3.01
CA VAL A 69 12.03 -11.04 2.24
C VAL A 69 13.54 -11.09 2.48
N PRO A 70 13.98 -11.44 3.69
CA PRO A 70 15.40 -11.45 4.03
C PRO A 70 16.19 -12.46 3.19
N GLY A 71 17.50 -12.20 3.00
CA GLY A 71 18.42 -13.11 2.33
C GLY A 71 18.38 -13.11 0.81
N ARG A 72 17.55 -12.27 0.17
CA ARG A 72 17.56 -12.09 -1.28
C ARG A 72 18.58 -11.05 -1.70
N THR A 73 19.20 -11.26 -2.87
CA THR A 73 20.08 -10.25 -3.47
C THR A 73 19.27 -9.00 -3.90
N PRO A 74 19.90 -7.83 -4.05
CA PRO A 74 19.23 -6.64 -4.60
C PRO A 74 18.63 -6.87 -5.99
N GLU A 75 19.24 -7.74 -6.80
CA GLU A 75 18.74 -8.09 -8.13
C GLU A 75 17.47 -8.95 -8.04
N ASP A 76 17.45 -9.96 -7.17
CA ASP A 76 16.26 -10.79 -6.93
C ASP A 76 15.08 -9.95 -6.39
N LEU A 77 15.37 -9.01 -5.48
CA LEU A 77 14.35 -8.10 -4.97
C LEU A 77 13.80 -7.19 -6.07
N ARG A 78 14.66 -6.64 -6.94
CA ARG A 78 14.19 -5.81 -8.05
C ARG A 78 13.28 -6.61 -9.00
N LYS A 79 13.67 -7.84 -9.34
CA LYS A 79 12.86 -8.72 -10.20
C LYS A 79 11.52 -9.05 -9.54
N LEU A 80 11.54 -9.47 -8.28
CA LEU A 80 10.32 -9.78 -7.53
C LEU A 80 9.39 -8.57 -7.44
N THR A 81 9.94 -7.37 -7.17
CA THR A 81 9.18 -6.13 -7.11
C THR A 81 8.55 -5.80 -8.47
N ALA A 82 9.30 -5.98 -9.57
CA ALA A 82 8.77 -5.74 -10.91
C ALA A 82 7.61 -6.70 -11.24
N ASP A 83 7.73 -7.97 -10.90
CA ASP A 83 6.67 -8.97 -11.11
C ASP A 83 5.44 -8.66 -10.24
N PHE A 84 5.66 -8.24 -8.99
CA PHE A 84 4.59 -7.83 -8.09
C PHE A 84 3.85 -6.58 -8.58
N GLU A 85 4.58 -5.55 -9.01
CA GLU A 85 4.00 -4.32 -9.55
C GLU A 85 3.22 -4.60 -10.87
N ALA A 86 3.74 -5.48 -11.74
CA ALA A 86 3.03 -5.91 -12.94
C ALA A 86 1.71 -6.63 -12.59
N PHE A 87 1.73 -7.50 -11.58
CA PHE A 87 0.53 -8.18 -11.07
C PHE A 87 -0.49 -7.16 -10.51
N LYS A 88 -0.05 -6.21 -9.70
CA LYS A 88 -0.89 -5.15 -9.13
C LYS A 88 -1.50 -4.28 -10.23
N LYS A 89 -0.70 -3.85 -11.20
CA LYS A 89 -1.14 -3.02 -12.34
C LYS A 89 -2.14 -3.75 -13.24
N LEU A 90 -1.95 -5.05 -13.46
CA LEU A 90 -2.88 -5.86 -14.24
C LEU A 90 -4.21 -6.04 -13.51
N SER A 91 -4.19 -6.19 -12.19
CA SER A 91 -5.39 -6.34 -11.37
C SER A 91 -6.17 -5.03 -11.21
N ASP A 92 -5.47 -3.90 -11.20
CA ASP A 92 -6.04 -2.56 -11.04
C ASP A 92 -5.32 -1.56 -11.96
N PRO A 93 -5.95 -1.17 -13.07
CA PRO A 93 -5.37 -0.19 -14.00
C PRO A 93 -5.06 1.18 -13.40
N SER A 94 -5.68 1.54 -12.28
CA SER A 94 -5.39 2.80 -11.56
C SER A 94 -4.17 2.74 -10.66
N HIS A 95 -3.64 1.52 -10.41
CA HIS A 95 -2.45 1.32 -9.60
C HIS A 95 -1.24 2.08 -10.16
N ARG A 96 -0.52 2.79 -9.30
CA ARG A 96 0.74 3.48 -9.63
C ARG A 96 1.92 2.68 -9.12
N ARG A 97 2.05 2.55 -7.80
CA ARG A 97 3.15 1.86 -7.16
C ARG A 97 2.85 1.50 -5.70
N CYS A 98 3.27 0.32 -5.25
CA CYS A 98 3.40 0.02 -3.83
C CYS A 98 4.81 0.39 -3.32
N LEU A 99 4.90 0.97 -2.13
CA LEU A 99 6.18 1.11 -1.43
C LEU A 99 6.41 -0.10 -0.52
N GLY A 100 7.67 -0.48 -0.31
CA GLY A 100 8.06 -1.39 0.78
C GLY A 100 8.05 -0.68 2.13
N LEU A 101 8.16 -1.44 3.22
CA LEU A 101 8.18 -0.85 4.58
C LEU A 101 9.36 0.10 4.80
N ILE A 102 10.54 -0.30 4.34
CA ILE A 102 11.76 0.54 4.44
C ILE A 102 11.58 1.85 3.67
N GLU A 103 10.98 1.79 2.50
CA GLU A 103 10.75 2.97 1.67
C GLU A 103 9.70 3.90 2.29
N TRP A 104 8.62 3.36 2.91
CA TRP A 104 7.66 4.15 3.67
C TRP A 104 8.33 4.91 4.82
N GLU A 105 9.21 4.25 5.59
CA GLU A 105 9.99 4.93 6.65
C GLU A 105 10.81 6.07 6.08
N GLN A 106 11.53 5.83 4.96
CA GLN A 106 12.35 6.87 4.31
C GLN A 106 11.51 8.05 3.81
N VAL A 107 10.34 7.80 3.22
CA VAL A 107 9.42 8.83 2.74
C VAL A 107 8.89 9.67 3.91
N LEU A 108 8.44 9.05 4.99
CA LEU A 108 7.93 9.77 6.16
C LEU A 108 9.04 10.50 6.91
N ALA A 109 10.19 9.87 7.13
CA ALA A 109 11.34 10.52 7.78
C ALA A 109 11.86 11.70 6.93
N GLY A 110 11.89 11.56 5.60
CA GLY A 110 12.26 12.63 4.67
C GLY A 110 11.31 13.84 4.70
N ALA A 111 10.05 13.64 5.08
CA ALA A 111 9.08 14.71 5.31
C ALA A 111 9.17 15.33 6.72
N GLY A 112 10.01 14.79 7.62
CA GLY A 112 10.23 15.31 8.96
C GLY A 112 9.52 14.56 10.09
N PHE A 113 8.91 13.41 9.81
CA PHE A 113 8.28 12.59 10.85
C PHE A 113 9.30 11.77 11.62
N ASP A 114 9.12 11.68 12.94
CA ASP A 114 9.72 10.64 13.76
C ASP A 114 8.92 9.36 13.58
N ILE A 115 9.56 8.28 13.11
CA ILE A 115 8.88 6.99 12.91
C ILE A 115 8.57 6.38 14.28
N ALA A 116 7.28 6.14 14.54
CA ALA A 116 6.80 5.63 15.81
C ALA A 116 6.58 4.11 15.81
N HIS A 117 6.13 3.55 14.68
CA HIS A 117 5.86 2.12 14.57
C HIS A 117 5.87 1.67 13.11
N ARG A 118 6.27 0.42 12.88
CA ARG A 118 6.04 -0.30 11.62
C ARG A 118 5.76 -1.77 11.88
N GLU A 119 4.87 -2.33 11.09
CA GLU A 119 4.58 -3.76 11.07
C GLU A 119 4.01 -4.16 9.72
N HIS A 120 3.92 -5.46 9.45
CA HIS A 120 3.12 -5.98 8.35
C HIS A 120 2.28 -7.15 8.81
N LEU A 121 1.17 -7.35 8.12
CA LEU A 121 0.24 -8.46 8.31
C LEU A 121 0.05 -9.18 6.99
N ASP A 122 -0.03 -10.48 7.06
CA ASP A 122 -0.38 -11.32 5.93
C ASP A 122 -1.91 -11.39 5.80
N LYS A 123 -2.41 -10.96 4.64
CA LYS A 123 -3.83 -10.97 4.32
C LYS A 123 -4.11 -12.02 3.27
N GLU A 124 -4.72 -13.10 3.69
CA GLU A 124 -5.14 -14.17 2.79
C GLU A 124 -6.28 -13.72 1.89
N MET A 125 -6.18 -14.10 0.63
CA MET A 125 -7.14 -13.79 -0.43
C MET A 125 -7.52 -15.08 -1.17
N GLU A 126 -8.82 -15.32 -1.32
CA GLU A 126 -9.33 -16.31 -2.25
C GLU A 126 -9.41 -15.71 -3.65
N PHE A 127 -8.77 -16.36 -4.62
CA PHE A 127 -8.59 -15.82 -5.96
C PHE A 127 -9.93 -15.56 -6.68
N GLY A 128 -10.89 -16.52 -6.62
CA GLY A 128 -12.20 -16.38 -7.26
C GLY A 128 -12.95 -15.14 -6.79
N PRO A 129 -13.29 -15.02 -5.49
CA PRO A 129 -13.96 -13.84 -4.94
C PRO A 129 -13.17 -12.53 -5.13
N TRP A 130 -11.83 -12.63 -5.17
CA TRP A 130 -10.99 -11.45 -5.38
C TRP A 130 -11.10 -10.91 -6.81
N VAL A 131 -11.00 -11.75 -7.86
CA VAL A 131 -11.11 -11.30 -9.26
C VAL A 131 -12.53 -10.83 -9.59
N GLU A 132 -13.56 -11.38 -8.95
CA GLU A 132 -14.94 -10.90 -9.07
C GLU A 132 -15.07 -9.45 -8.55
N ARG A 133 -14.51 -9.15 -7.36
CA ARG A 133 -14.49 -7.77 -6.83
C ARG A 133 -13.72 -6.80 -7.73
N MET A 134 -12.63 -7.27 -8.33
CA MET A 134 -11.82 -6.48 -9.27
C MET A 134 -12.51 -6.33 -10.64
N ARG A 135 -13.62 -7.03 -10.89
CA ARG A 135 -14.35 -7.05 -12.17
C ARG A 135 -13.47 -7.40 -13.35
N SER A 136 -12.51 -8.28 -13.13
CA SER A 136 -11.56 -8.73 -14.15
C SER A 136 -12.28 -9.53 -15.24
N ASN A 137 -11.93 -9.28 -16.51
CA ASN A 137 -12.41 -10.11 -17.61
C ASN A 137 -11.67 -11.47 -17.64
N THR A 138 -12.18 -12.42 -18.45
CA THR A 138 -11.65 -13.79 -18.51
C THR A 138 -10.15 -13.83 -18.86
N HIS A 139 -9.69 -13.01 -19.82
CA HIS A 139 -8.29 -12.96 -20.24
C HIS A 139 -7.40 -12.44 -19.09
N THR A 140 -7.77 -11.32 -18.47
CA THR A 140 -7.07 -10.76 -17.31
C THR A 140 -7.04 -11.76 -16.15
N THR A 141 -8.16 -12.44 -15.86
CA THR A 141 -8.24 -13.46 -14.81
C THR A 141 -7.27 -14.61 -15.06
N ALA A 142 -7.21 -15.13 -16.30
CA ALA A 142 -6.28 -16.21 -16.66
C ALA A 142 -4.81 -15.76 -16.48
N ARG A 143 -4.47 -14.54 -16.89
CA ARG A 143 -3.12 -14.01 -16.77
C ARG A 143 -2.72 -13.77 -15.31
N LEU A 144 -3.62 -13.23 -14.50
CA LEU A 144 -3.40 -13.05 -13.04
C LEU A 144 -3.15 -14.41 -12.36
N LYS A 145 -3.92 -15.45 -12.72
CA LYS A 145 -3.71 -16.80 -12.20
C LYS A 145 -2.34 -17.36 -12.57
N GLU A 146 -1.93 -17.21 -13.83
CA GLU A 146 -0.60 -17.62 -14.30
C GLU A 146 0.52 -16.94 -13.52
N MET A 147 0.43 -15.61 -13.30
CA MET A 147 1.41 -14.85 -12.54
C MET A 147 1.51 -15.35 -11.09
N LEU A 148 0.39 -15.63 -10.44
CA LEU A 148 0.36 -16.16 -9.06
C LEU A 148 0.96 -17.57 -8.95
N LEU A 149 1.05 -18.32 -10.04
CA LEU A 149 1.63 -19.67 -10.08
C LEU A 149 3.09 -19.69 -10.55
N THR A 150 3.64 -18.51 -10.93
CA THR A 150 5.00 -18.37 -11.49
C THR A 150 5.95 -17.76 -10.45
N GLU A 151 7.17 -18.33 -10.35
CA GLU A 151 8.22 -17.77 -9.51
C GLU A 151 8.84 -16.51 -10.14
N PRO A 152 9.28 -15.54 -9.34
CA PRO A 152 9.37 -15.54 -7.86
C PRO A 152 8.09 -15.06 -7.15
N LEU A 153 7.07 -14.59 -7.87
CA LEU A 153 5.86 -14.03 -7.29
C LEU A 153 5.11 -15.09 -6.45
N ARG A 154 4.99 -16.31 -6.97
CA ARG A 154 4.32 -17.42 -6.29
C ARG A 154 4.78 -17.60 -4.84
N SER A 155 6.08 -17.65 -4.63
CA SER A 155 6.66 -17.81 -3.27
C SER A 155 6.39 -16.60 -2.39
N PHE A 156 6.48 -15.38 -2.93
CA PHE A 156 6.27 -14.15 -2.17
C PHE A 156 4.82 -14.02 -1.67
N VAL A 157 3.86 -14.31 -2.52
CA VAL A 157 2.43 -14.25 -2.18
C VAL A 157 1.89 -15.58 -1.65
N ALA A 158 2.75 -16.56 -1.40
CA ALA A 158 2.40 -17.87 -0.86
C ALA A 158 1.19 -18.53 -1.56
N SER A 159 1.19 -18.47 -2.90
CA SER A 159 0.09 -19.03 -3.70
C SER A 159 -0.02 -20.53 -3.54
N ARG A 160 -1.23 -21.02 -3.26
CA ARG A 160 -1.50 -22.44 -3.01
C ARG A 160 -2.88 -22.86 -3.50
N ASP A 161 -2.99 -24.12 -3.89
CA ASP A 161 -4.28 -24.78 -4.09
C ASP A 161 -4.91 -25.11 -2.73
N THR A 162 -6.19 -24.81 -2.58
CA THR A 162 -6.97 -25.08 -1.35
C THR A 162 -7.95 -26.26 -1.52
N GLY A 163 -7.95 -26.96 -2.67
CA GLY A 163 -8.94 -27.97 -3.02
C GLY A 163 -10.27 -27.38 -3.52
N SER A 164 -10.62 -26.17 -3.10
CA SER A 164 -11.77 -25.39 -3.60
C SER A 164 -11.38 -24.31 -4.59
N GLY A 165 -10.08 -24.04 -4.74
CA GLY A 165 -9.57 -23.02 -5.64
C GLY A 165 -8.14 -22.57 -5.30
N LEU A 166 -7.73 -21.44 -5.86
CA LEU A 166 -6.44 -20.83 -5.60
C LEU A 166 -6.58 -19.79 -4.48
N ALA A 167 -5.71 -19.85 -3.48
CA ALA A 167 -5.50 -18.79 -2.51
C ALA A 167 -4.11 -18.18 -2.64
N PHE A 168 -3.97 -16.93 -2.22
CA PHE A 168 -2.70 -16.21 -2.15
C PHE A 168 -2.72 -15.18 -1.03
N THR A 169 -1.57 -14.64 -0.67
CA THR A 169 -1.44 -13.70 0.44
C THR A 169 -0.91 -12.36 -0.05
N LEU A 170 -1.63 -11.29 0.20
CA LEU A 170 -1.09 -9.93 0.10
C LEU A 170 -0.52 -9.50 1.45
N LYS A 171 0.58 -8.78 1.43
CA LYS A 171 1.14 -8.18 2.64
C LYS A 171 0.64 -6.75 2.76
N GLU A 172 -0.05 -6.45 3.87
CA GLU A 172 -0.45 -5.09 4.24
C GLU A 172 0.54 -4.58 5.28
N GLY A 173 1.19 -3.45 5.00
CA GLY A 173 2.09 -2.78 5.94
C GLY A 173 1.38 -1.65 6.65
N MET A 174 1.72 -1.47 7.92
CA MET A 174 1.36 -0.29 8.71
C MET A 174 2.62 0.45 9.12
N VAL A 175 2.66 1.75 8.82
CA VAL A 175 3.72 2.65 9.28
C VAL A 175 3.08 3.87 9.91
N THR A 176 3.54 4.25 11.10
CA THR A 176 3.09 5.47 11.77
C THR A 176 4.26 6.41 12.03
N GLY A 177 4.00 7.70 11.94
CA GLY A 177 4.96 8.75 12.21
C GLY A 177 4.35 9.84 13.09
N LYS A 178 5.19 10.52 13.86
CA LYS A 178 4.80 11.64 14.69
C LYS A 178 5.50 12.90 14.21
N LYS A 179 4.74 13.97 14.04
CA LYS A 179 5.31 15.30 13.81
C LYS A 179 5.93 15.80 15.14
N PRO A 180 7.21 16.19 15.18
CA PRO A 180 7.83 16.80 16.36
C PRO A 180 7.03 17.98 16.89
N ARG A 181 7.22 18.28 18.20
CA ARG A 181 6.61 19.46 18.85
C ARG A 181 7.40 20.72 18.55
#